data_962638a0fb51c37b1311a7183b2523f7
#
_entry.id   962638a0fb51c37b1311a7183b2523f7
#
_cell.length_a   1.000
_cell.length_b   1.000
_cell.length_c   1.000
_cell.angle_alpha   90.00
_cell.angle_beta   90.00
_cell.angle_gamma   90.00
#
_symmetry.space_group_name_H-M   'P 1'
#
loop_
_entity.id
_entity.type
_entity.pdbx_description
1 polymer ?
#
loop_
_entity_poly.entity_id
_entity_poly.type
_entity_poly.pdbx_seq_one_letter_code
_entity_poly.pdbx_strand_id
1 'polypeptide(L)' 'MDGRGHKIDLSGPVDVGDEVEIKIEKITAKGEGFGLIGKTYGVFVEQNENKAKLKVGDVVKVRIIELAPSFATGGQI' A
#
# COMPACT_ATOMS: atom_id res chain seq x y z
N MET A 1 7.22 17.07 22.24
CA MET A 1 7.00 17.05 21.64
C MET A 1 6.90 16.88 21.35
N ASP A 2 7.18 16.83 21.22
CA ASP A 2 7.07 16.77 20.58
C ASP A 2 6.81 16.80 19.83
N GLY A 3 6.94 17.03 19.68
CA GLY A 3 6.62 17.23 18.87
C GLY A 3 6.75 16.68 18.12
N ARG A 4 6.90 16.30 18.17
CA ARG A 4 6.88 15.81 17.39
C ARG A 4 6.29 15.62 16.79
N GLY A 5 6.12 15.79 16.77
CA GLY A 5 5.58 15.75 16.17
C GLY A 5 4.92 15.40 15.63
N HIS A 6 4.62 15.53 15.72
CA HIS A 6 3.93 15.28 15.13
C HIS A 6 3.44 15.71 14.31
N LYS A 7 3.74 15.30 14.52
CA LYS A 7 3.35 15.99 13.35
C LYS A 7 2.04 15.51 12.73
N ILE A 8 1.39 16.40 12.04
CA ILE A 8 0.14 16.03 11.43
C ILE A 8 0.42 15.30 10.15
N ASP A 9 -0.18 14.15 10.00
CA ASP A 9 0.03 13.36 8.85
C ASP A 9 -1.01 13.67 7.79
N LEU A 10 -0.65 14.51 6.87
CA LEU A 10 -1.56 14.91 5.79
C LEU A 10 -1.56 13.95 4.65
N SER A 11 -0.64 12.99 4.65
CA SER A 11 -0.54 12.06 3.54
C SER A 11 -1.27 10.75 3.76
N GLY A 12 -1.87 10.58 4.94
CA GLY A 12 -2.55 9.35 5.25
C GLY A 12 -1.73 8.48 6.19
N PRO A 13 -2.06 7.20 6.32
CA PRO A 13 -1.48 6.34 7.35
C PRO A 13 -0.07 5.86 7.06
N VAL A 14 0.47 6.15 5.89
CA VAL A 14 1.80 5.67 5.51
C VAL A 14 2.57 6.75 4.78
N ASP A 15 3.88 6.57 4.68
CA ASP A 15 4.76 7.44 3.92
C ASP A 15 5.50 6.64 2.86
N VAL A 16 6.06 7.35 1.89
CA VAL A 16 6.93 6.74 0.88
C VAL A 16 8.09 6.05 1.61
N GLY A 17 8.37 4.83 1.21
CA GLY A 17 9.41 4.03 1.82
C GLY A 17 8.95 3.12 2.93
N ASP A 18 7.74 3.34 3.44
CA ASP A 18 7.20 2.45 4.47
C ASP A 18 6.96 1.06 3.91
N GLU A 19 7.17 0.07 4.76
CA GLU A 19 6.87 -1.32 4.42
C GLU A 19 5.67 -1.75 5.24
N VAL A 20 4.64 -2.20 4.55
CA VAL A 20 3.39 -2.57 5.20
C VAL A 20 2.89 -3.88 4.63
N GLU A 21 2.06 -4.55 5.40
CA GLU A 21 1.38 -5.76 4.94
C GLU A 21 0.00 -5.39 4.44
N ILE A 22 -0.32 -5.83 3.24
CA ILE A 22 -1.59 -5.51 2.59
C ILE A 22 -2.30 -6.81 2.25
N LYS A 23 -3.55 -6.91 2.65
CA LYS A 23 -4.39 -8.01 2.21
C LYS A 23 -5.01 -7.64 0.87
N ILE A 24 -4.81 -8.48 -0.10
CA ILE A 24 -5.31 -8.22 -1.45
C ILE A 24 -6.80 -8.47 -1.48
N GLU A 25 -7.57 -7.41 -1.77
CA GLU A 25 -9.02 -7.49 -1.79
C GLU A 25 -9.54 -7.71 -3.19
N LYS A 26 -8.81 -7.24 -4.19
CA LYS A 26 -9.16 -7.49 -5.58
C LYS A 26 -7.95 -7.27 -6.47
N ILE A 27 -8.06 -7.76 -7.69
CA ILE A 27 -7.02 -7.62 -8.70
C ILE A 27 -7.59 -6.75 -9.82
N THR A 28 -6.81 -5.74 -10.22
CA THR A 28 -7.24 -4.84 -11.28
C THR A 28 -7.06 -5.51 -12.64
N ALA A 29 -7.60 -4.86 -13.67
CA ALA A 29 -7.47 -5.36 -15.03
C ALA A 29 -6.01 -5.43 -15.48
N LYS A 30 -5.15 -4.61 -14.87
CA LYS A 30 -3.72 -4.63 -15.19
C LYS A 30 -2.93 -5.68 -14.42
N GLY A 31 -3.59 -6.40 -13.52
CA GLY A 31 -2.93 -7.40 -12.71
C GLY A 31 -2.38 -6.88 -11.40
N GLU A 32 -2.62 -5.62 -11.09
CA GLU A 32 -2.21 -5.06 -9.80
C GLU A 32 -3.16 -5.52 -8.71
N GLY A 33 -2.62 -5.69 -7.50
CA GLY A 33 -3.45 -5.96 -6.35
C GLY A 33 -3.97 -4.68 -5.75
N PHE A 34 -5.09 -4.76 -5.07
CA PHE A 34 -5.67 -3.63 -4.36
C PHE A 34 -6.08 -4.09 -2.97
N GLY A 35 -5.68 -3.32 -1.96
CA GLY A 35 -6.10 -3.58 -0.60
C GLY A 35 -6.26 -2.27 0.13
N LEU A 36 -6.68 -2.35 1.39
CA LEU A 36 -6.94 -1.17 2.19
C LEU A 36 -6.05 -1.15 3.42
N ILE A 37 -5.61 0.05 3.78
CA ILE A 37 -5.03 0.33 5.08
C ILE A 37 -6.10 1.04 5.86
N GLY A 38 -6.47 0.48 7.01
CA GLY A 38 -7.60 1.00 7.75
C GLY A 38 -8.88 0.74 6.95
N LYS A 39 -9.74 1.73 6.89
CA LYS A 39 -11.06 1.53 6.28
C LYS A 39 -11.22 2.17 4.92
N THR A 40 -10.41 3.18 4.62
CA THR A 40 -10.66 3.99 3.45
C THR A 40 -9.44 4.29 2.60
N TYR A 41 -8.25 4.00 3.08
CA TYR A 41 -7.05 4.35 2.34
C TYR A 41 -6.61 3.17 1.48
N GLY A 42 -6.70 3.32 0.17
CA GLY A 42 -6.40 2.23 -0.75
C GLY A 42 -4.92 2.14 -1.09
N VAL A 43 -4.45 0.94 -1.34
CA VAL A 43 -3.07 0.72 -1.79
C VAL A 43 -3.11 -0.17 -3.03
N PHE A 44 -2.51 0.32 -4.10
CA PHE A 44 -2.33 -0.46 -5.31
C PHE A 44 -0.95 -1.11 -5.26
N VAL A 45 -0.92 -2.41 -5.42
CA VAL A 45 0.31 -3.20 -5.30
C VAL A 45 0.71 -3.66 -6.68
N GLU A 46 1.86 -3.18 -7.14
CA GLU A 46 2.35 -3.55 -8.46
C GLU A 46 2.78 -5.00 -8.47
N GLN A 47 2.44 -5.69 -9.55
CA GLN A 47 2.85 -7.07 -9.74
C GLN A 47 4.35 -7.11 -10.02
N ASN A 48 5.07 -7.92 -9.26
CA ASN A 48 6.49 -8.12 -9.48
C ASN A 48 6.67 -9.46 -10.22
N GLU A 49 7.28 -9.40 -11.39
CA GLU A 49 7.46 -10.60 -12.22
C GLU A 49 8.30 -11.66 -11.54
N ASN A 50 9.15 -11.24 -10.58
CA ASN A 50 9.99 -12.19 -9.85
C ASN A 50 9.29 -12.82 -8.66
N LYS A 51 8.04 -12.48 -8.45
CA LYS A 51 7.24 -12.99 -7.35
C LYS A 51 6.03 -13.73 -7.89
N ALA A 52 5.41 -14.53 -7.03
CA ALA A 52 4.18 -15.20 -7.40
C ALA A 52 3.11 -14.18 -7.74
N LYS A 53 2.20 -14.56 -8.60
CA LYS A 53 1.07 -13.70 -8.93
C LYS A 53 0.24 -13.38 -7.70
N LEU A 54 -0.22 -12.15 -7.64
CA LEU A 54 -1.09 -11.73 -6.56
C LEU A 54 -2.46 -12.38 -6.72
N LYS A 55 -3.06 -12.73 -5.59
CA LYS A 55 -4.39 -13.34 -5.56
C LYS A 55 -5.21 -12.68 -4.49
N VAL A 56 -6.51 -12.61 -4.72
CA VAL A 56 -7.44 -12.13 -3.70
C VAL A 56 -7.28 -13.00 -2.46
N GLY A 57 -7.15 -12.33 -1.32
CA GLY A 57 -6.96 -13.00 -0.04
C GLY A 57 -5.53 -13.12 0.41
N ASP A 58 -4.57 -12.91 -0.49
CA ASP A 58 -3.15 -12.94 -0.11
C ASP A 58 -2.82 -11.76 0.79
N VAL A 59 -1.90 -11.99 1.71
CA VAL A 59 -1.31 -10.91 2.50
C VAL A 59 0.13 -10.79 2.03
N VAL A 60 0.48 -9.61 1.52
CA VAL A 60 1.80 -9.41 0.94
C VAL A 60 2.46 -8.20 1.58
N LYS A 61 3.79 -8.23 1.65
CA LYS A 61 4.55 -7.10 2.14
C LYS A 61 4.85 -6.17 0.99
N VAL A 62 4.59 -4.89 1.20
CA VAL A 62 4.63 -3.88 0.16
C VAL A 62 5.44 -2.69 0.64
N ARG A 63 6.30 -2.17 -0.22
CA ARG A 63 6.99 -0.91 0.06
C ARG A 63 6.27 0.19 -0.70
N ILE A 64 5.89 1.23 0.02
CA ILE A 64 5.16 2.35 -0.56
C ILE A 64 6.12 3.19 -1.38
N ILE A 65 5.78 3.44 -2.63
CA ILE A 65 6.63 4.21 -3.53
C ILE A 65 6.01 5.53 -3.94
N GLU A 66 4.70 5.66 -3.83
CA GLU A 66 4.02 6.89 -4.21
C GLU A 66 2.79 7.09 -3.35
N LEU A 67 2.51 8.35 -3.02
CA LEU A 67 1.34 8.70 -2.22
C LEU A 67 0.44 9.64 -3.00
N ALA A 68 -0.85 9.48 -2.81
CA ALA A 68 -1.87 10.41 -3.27
C ALA A 68 -2.82 10.65 -2.10
N PRO A 69 -3.72 11.65 -2.19
CA PRO A 69 -4.56 11.99 -1.04
C PRO A 69 -5.41 10.84 -0.51
N SER A 70 -5.89 9.97 -1.37
CA SER A 70 -6.78 8.90 -0.93
C SER A 70 -6.25 7.50 -1.22
N PHE A 71 -5.05 7.39 -1.79
CA PHE A 71 -4.49 6.07 -2.07
C PHE A 71 -2.97 6.15 -2.15
N ALA A 72 -2.34 5.00 -2.18
CA ALA A 72 -0.90 4.89 -2.37
C ALA A 72 -0.62 3.79 -3.38
N THR A 73 0.59 3.81 -3.92
CA THR A 73 1.07 2.77 -4.81
C THR A 73 2.33 2.18 -4.21
N GLY A 74 2.44 0.88 -4.26
CA GLY A 74 3.62 0.22 -3.73
C GLY A 74 4.00 -0.98 -4.55
N GLY A 75 5.19 -1.48 -4.28
CA GLY A 75 5.70 -2.67 -4.92
C GLY A 75 5.84 -3.79 -3.92
N GLN A 76 5.61 -5.01 -4.37
CA GLN A 76 5.76 -6.19 -3.54
C GLN A 76 7.25 -6.40 -3.25
N ILE A 77 7.55 -6.64 -2.00
CA ILE A 77 8.93 -6.87 -1.58
C ILE A 77 9.26 -8.35 -1.59
#